data_02d6b025902524e8a88f2d07044a6be8
#
_entry.id   02d6b025902524e8a88f2d07044a6be8
#
_cell.length_a   1.000
_cell.length_b   1.000
_cell.length_c   1.000
_cell.angle_alpha   90.00
_cell.angle_beta   90.00
_cell.angle_gamma   90.00
#
_symmetry.space_group_name_H-M   'P 1'
#
loop_
_entity.id
_entity.type
_entity.pdbx_description
1 polymer ?
#
loop_
_entity_poly.entity_id
_entity_poly.type
_entity_poly.pdbx_seq_one_letter_code
_entity_poly.pdbx_strand_id
1 'polypeptide(L)'
;MTLIKFLLTALAGIALGFMITTRVLDRRLSFDTAQAGPWRGQPKSGTMDIDPYANARIARTAELPLGSAEGLSFIARNDSAGAPLRPDCDYIVSGGVPPTRYWTLTLISPKGFLIDNKAKRFGFTSAEVVRAADGTFTIVVARTARSGNWLPVGDARAYALMLRLYDTLLDFGTTKVGADALPKITRGGCA
;
A
#
# COMPACT_ATOMS: atom_id res chain seq x y z
N MET A 1 -43.76 -20.51 -21.64
CA MET A 1 -43.33 -20.38 -20.22
C MET A 1 -41.88 -20.78 -19.96
N THR A 2 -41.32 -21.77 -20.59
CA THR A 2 -39.92 -22.26 -20.41
C THR A 2 -38.90 -21.20 -20.86
N LEU A 3 -39.05 -20.56 -22.02
CA LEU A 3 -38.11 -19.56 -22.52
C LEU A 3 -37.96 -18.36 -21.57
N ILE A 4 -39.08 -17.89 -21.01
CA ILE A 4 -39.07 -16.74 -20.07
C ILE A 4 -38.34 -17.13 -18.79
N LYS A 5 -38.49 -18.34 -18.28
CA LYS A 5 -37.77 -18.82 -17.11
C LYS A 5 -36.25 -18.90 -17.38
N PHE A 6 -35.85 -19.38 -18.56
CA PHE A 6 -34.46 -19.40 -18.99
C PHE A 6 -33.85 -17.99 -19.09
N LEU A 7 -34.58 -17.05 -19.68
CA LEU A 7 -34.13 -15.66 -19.76
C LEU A 7 -33.99 -15.02 -18.38
N LEU A 8 -34.94 -15.24 -17.49
CA LEU A 8 -34.88 -14.70 -16.12
C LEU A 8 -33.72 -15.31 -15.30
N THR A 9 -33.48 -16.61 -15.42
CA THR A 9 -32.33 -17.25 -14.73
C THR A 9 -30.99 -16.76 -15.29
N ALA A 10 -30.87 -16.62 -16.61
CA ALA A 10 -29.68 -16.07 -17.24
C ALA A 10 -29.43 -14.61 -16.80
N LEU A 11 -30.46 -13.78 -16.80
CA LEU A 11 -30.35 -12.39 -16.34
C LEU A 11 -29.96 -12.30 -14.87
N ALA A 12 -30.57 -13.12 -14.01
CA ALA A 12 -30.20 -13.19 -12.59
C ALA A 12 -28.75 -13.64 -12.38
N GLY A 13 -28.30 -14.63 -13.15
CA GLY A 13 -26.91 -15.10 -13.11
C GLY A 13 -25.90 -14.02 -13.50
N ILE A 14 -26.18 -13.28 -14.59
CA ILE A 14 -25.35 -12.17 -15.05
C ILE A 14 -25.31 -11.04 -14.00
N ALA A 15 -26.46 -10.66 -13.45
CA ALA A 15 -26.55 -9.62 -12.43
C ALA A 15 -25.78 -9.99 -11.16
N LEU A 16 -25.93 -11.23 -10.68
CA LEU A 16 -25.19 -11.74 -9.53
C LEU A 16 -23.67 -11.79 -9.79
N GLY A 17 -23.26 -12.28 -10.96
CA GLY A 17 -21.87 -12.34 -11.36
C GLY A 17 -21.23 -10.93 -11.40
N PHE A 18 -21.93 -9.98 -11.98
CA PHE A 18 -21.47 -8.59 -12.02
C PHE A 18 -21.38 -7.96 -10.62
N MET A 19 -22.40 -8.19 -9.77
CA MET A 19 -22.42 -7.70 -8.39
C MET A 19 -21.27 -8.28 -7.56
N ILE A 20 -21.00 -9.57 -7.67
CA ILE A 20 -19.91 -10.22 -6.95
C ILE A 20 -18.56 -9.68 -7.42
N THR A 21 -18.35 -9.59 -8.73
CA THR A 21 -17.10 -9.07 -9.31
C THR A 21 -16.82 -7.63 -8.85
N THR A 22 -17.82 -6.75 -8.89
CA THR A 22 -17.65 -5.36 -8.42
C THR A 22 -17.32 -5.32 -6.93
N ARG A 23 -18.00 -6.15 -6.10
CA ARG A 23 -17.71 -6.26 -4.65
C ARG A 23 -16.30 -6.75 -4.36
N VAL A 24 -15.80 -7.73 -5.10
CA VAL A 24 -14.43 -8.25 -4.95
C VAL A 24 -13.40 -7.18 -5.30
N LEU A 25 -13.60 -6.46 -6.41
CA LEU A 25 -12.73 -5.37 -6.83
C LEU A 25 -12.72 -4.21 -5.81
N ASP A 26 -13.89 -3.82 -5.30
CA ASP A 26 -14.01 -2.71 -4.35
C ASP A 26 -13.42 -3.06 -2.97
N ARG A 27 -13.55 -4.31 -2.53
CA ARG A 27 -12.93 -4.81 -1.29
C ARG A 27 -11.44 -5.07 -1.40
N ARG A 28 -10.86 -4.88 -2.60
CA ARG A 28 -9.44 -5.12 -2.89
C ARG A 28 -8.96 -6.52 -2.49
N LEU A 29 -9.84 -7.48 -2.62
CA LEU A 29 -9.48 -8.89 -2.45
C LEU A 29 -8.56 -9.27 -3.60
N SER A 30 -7.40 -9.81 -3.28
CA SER A 30 -6.40 -10.31 -4.21
C SER A 30 -5.83 -11.59 -3.63
N PHE A 31 -5.66 -12.60 -4.46
CA PHE A 31 -5.24 -13.93 -4.01
C PHE A 31 -3.73 -14.05 -3.87
N ASP A 32 -2.96 -13.23 -4.60
CA ASP A 32 -1.49 -13.22 -4.62
C ASP A 32 -0.93 -12.00 -3.88
N THR A 33 -1.28 -11.84 -2.60
CA THR A 33 -0.80 -10.72 -1.78
C THR A 33 0.30 -11.19 -0.84
N ALA A 34 1.49 -10.61 -0.98
CA ALA A 34 2.54 -10.75 0.02
C ALA A 34 2.29 -9.80 1.19
N GLN A 35 2.46 -10.31 2.40
CA GLN A 35 2.29 -9.51 3.62
C GLN A 35 3.55 -9.58 4.48
N ALA A 36 4.05 -8.40 4.90
CA ALA A 36 5.15 -8.26 5.85
C ALA A 36 4.72 -7.24 6.92
N GLY A 37 4.30 -7.71 8.08
CA GLY A 37 3.71 -6.87 9.12
C GLY A 37 2.49 -6.10 8.60
N PRO A 38 2.45 -4.75 8.72
CA PRO A 38 1.36 -3.92 8.21
C PRO A 38 1.38 -3.74 6.69
N TRP A 39 2.47 -4.11 6.03
CA TRP A 39 2.72 -3.88 4.61
C TRP A 39 2.14 -4.99 3.75
N ARG A 40 1.41 -4.60 2.72
CA ARG A 40 0.85 -5.52 1.72
C ARG A 40 1.33 -5.11 0.35
N GLY A 41 1.88 -6.07 -0.40
CA GLY A 41 2.37 -5.88 -1.76
C GLY A 41 1.84 -6.93 -2.70
N GLN A 42 2.00 -6.69 -3.99
CA GLN A 42 1.67 -7.62 -5.06
C GLN A 42 2.95 -7.98 -5.81
N PRO A 43 3.57 -9.12 -5.47
CA PRO A 43 4.89 -9.48 -6.02
C PRO A 43 4.85 -9.71 -7.53
N LYS A 44 3.71 -10.11 -8.09
CA LYS A 44 3.54 -10.37 -9.53
C LYS A 44 3.03 -9.17 -10.32
N SER A 45 3.01 -7.96 -9.72
CA SER A 45 2.64 -6.75 -10.45
C SER A 45 3.53 -6.54 -11.67
N GLY A 46 2.93 -6.23 -12.82
CA GLY A 46 3.64 -6.01 -14.08
C GLY A 46 4.14 -7.29 -14.76
N THR A 47 3.76 -8.47 -14.29
CA THR A 47 4.04 -9.76 -14.96
C THR A 47 2.78 -10.35 -15.61
N MET A 48 2.96 -11.34 -16.49
CA MET A 48 1.85 -12.09 -17.09
C MET A 48 1.08 -12.95 -16.09
N ASP A 49 1.71 -13.30 -14.96
CA ASP A 49 1.15 -14.17 -13.91
C ASP A 49 0.41 -13.39 -12.82
N ILE A 50 0.10 -12.12 -13.06
CA ILE A 50 -0.65 -11.30 -12.12
C ILE A 50 -2.08 -11.84 -11.94
N ASP A 51 -2.57 -11.84 -10.70
CA ASP A 51 -3.96 -12.16 -10.38
C ASP A 51 -4.93 -11.30 -11.22
N PRO A 52 -5.92 -11.90 -11.93
CA PRO A 52 -6.85 -11.16 -12.80
C PRO A 52 -7.61 -10.03 -12.09
N TYR A 53 -7.99 -10.20 -10.82
CA TYR A 53 -8.65 -9.15 -10.05
C TYR A 53 -7.71 -8.00 -9.70
N ALA A 54 -6.43 -8.31 -9.42
CA ALA A 54 -5.40 -7.30 -9.22
C ALA A 54 -5.17 -6.50 -10.52
N ASN A 55 -5.09 -7.17 -11.65
CA ASN A 55 -4.92 -6.54 -12.96
C ASN A 55 -6.12 -5.64 -13.31
N ALA A 56 -7.35 -6.13 -13.13
CA ALA A 56 -8.56 -5.35 -13.35
C ALA A 56 -8.63 -4.11 -12.44
N ARG A 57 -8.15 -4.20 -11.19
CA ARG A 57 -8.07 -3.06 -10.29
C ARG A 57 -7.06 -2.03 -10.78
N ILE A 58 -5.86 -2.45 -11.16
CA ILE A 58 -4.82 -1.57 -11.74
C ILE A 58 -5.40 -0.81 -12.94
N ALA A 59 -6.08 -1.51 -13.85
CA ALA A 59 -6.72 -0.90 -15.00
C ALA A 59 -7.80 0.13 -14.61
N ARG A 60 -8.62 -0.16 -13.58
CA ARG A 60 -9.65 0.77 -13.09
C ARG A 60 -9.09 2.01 -12.40
N THR A 61 -7.99 1.88 -11.69
CA THR A 61 -7.39 2.98 -10.91
C THR A 61 -6.36 3.75 -11.70
N ALA A 62 -6.02 3.31 -12.93
CA ALA A 62 -4.90 3.83 -13.71
C ALA A 62 -3.59 3.87 -12.88
N GLU A 63 -3.45 2.96 -11.93
CA GLU A 63 -2.26 2.83 -11.11
C GLU A 63 -1.12 2.32 -11.99
N LEU A 64 0.05 2.95 -11.91
CA LEU A 64 1.27 2.46 -12.53
C LEU A 64 2.02 1.59 -11.51
N PRO A 65 1.84 0.26 -11.56
CA PRO A 65 2.57 -0.61 -10.66
C PRO A 65 4.05 -0.61 -11.02
N LEU A 66 4.90 -0.75 -10.02
CA LEU A 66 6.31 -1.06 -10.25
C LEU A 66 6.38 -2.50 -10.75
N GLY A 67 7.01 -2.71 -11.91
CA GLY A 67 7.23 -4.06 -12.44
C GLY A 67 8.13 -4.87 -11.51
N SER A 68 7.86 -6.17 -11.36
CA SER A 68 8.63 -7.03 -10.45
C SER A 68 10.12 -7.09 -10.78
N ALA A 69 10.50 -6.86 -12.04
CA ALA A 69 11.90 -6.75 -12.46
C ALA A 69 12.57 -5.43 -12.03
N GLU A 70 11.79 -4.39 -11.73
CA GLU A 70 12.28 -3.08 -11.34
C GLU A 70 12.26 -2.89 -9.82
N GLY A 71 11.41 -3.66 -9.12
CA GLY A 71 11.30 -3.58 -7.67
C GLY A 71 9.92 -3.98 -7.14
N LEU A 72 9.63 -3.59 -5.92
CA LEU A 72 8.42 -3.98 -5.19
C LEU A 72 7.72 -2.77 -4.59
N SER A 73 6.39 -2.77 -4.65
CA SER A 73 5.55 -1.76 -4.01
C SER A 73 4.71 -2.38 -2.89
N PHE A 74 4.73 -1.73 -1.73
CA PHE A 74 3.96 -2.11 -0.55
C PHE A 74 3.06 -0.97 -0.12
N ILE A 75 1.87 -1.30 0.36
CA ILE A 75 0.93 -0.34 0.92
C ILE A 75 0.56 -0.79 2.33
N ALA A 76 0.68 0.14 3.28
CA ALA A 76 0.17 -0.02 4.64
C ALA A 76 -1.04 0.89 4.85
N ARG A 77 -2.14 0.31 5.32
CA ARG A 77 -3.37 1.01 5.73
C ARG A 77 -3.63 0.88 7.22
N ASN A 78 -2.89 -0.01 7.85
CA ASN A 78 -2.97 -0.30 9.27
C ASN A 78 -1.59 -0.08 9.90
N ASP A 79 -1.56 0.13 11.20
CA ASP A 79 -0.33 0.10 11.99
C ASP A 79 0.14 -1.35 12.23
N SER A 80 1.28 -1.51 12.88
CA SER A 80 1.86 -2.83 13.18
C SER A 80 1.04 -3.63 14.22
N ALA A 81 0.12 -2.98 14.93
CA ALA A 81 -0.86 -3.63 15.82
C ALA A 81 -2.14 -4.06 15.07
N GLY A 82 -2.24 -3.76 13.76
CA GLY A 82 -3.39 -4.11 12.93
C GLY A 82 -4.53 -3.08 12.94
N ALA A 83 -4.40 -1.96 13.66
CA ALA A 83 -5.42 -0.94 13.70
C ALA A 83 -5.30 0.03 12.50
N PRO A 84 -6.42 0.52 11.93
CA PRO A 84 -6.39 1.43 10.79
C PRO A 84 -5.61 2.72 11.09
N LEU A 85 -4.86 3.22 10.08
CA LEU A 85 -4.21 4.52 10.15
C LEU A 85 -5.26 5.62 10.18
N ARG A 86 -5.14 6.52 11.15
CA ARG A 86 -6.07 7.63 11.38
C ARG A 86 -5.34 8.97 11.25
N PRO A 87 -5.95 9.97 10.57
CA PRO A 87 -5.31 11.27 10.37
C PRO A 87 -5.20 12.13 11.63
N ASP A 88 -5.93 11.79 12.67
CA ASP A 88 -5.93 12.45 13.99
C ASP A 88 -4.89 11.86 14.96
N CYS A 89 -4.16 10.82 14.53
CA CYS A 89 -3.09 10.21 15.31
C CYS A 89 -1.73 10.43 14.66
N ASP A 90 -0.70 10.56 15.47
CA ASP A 90 0.69 10.52 15.04
C ASP A 90 1.13 9.05 14.88
N TYR A 91 1.99 8.78 13.91
CA TYR A 91 2.60 7.47 13.72
C TYR A 91 4.11 7.60 13.55
N ILE A 92 4.81 6.60 14.06
CA ILE A 92 6.26 6.47 13.95
C ILE A 92 6.54 5.30 13.01
N VAL A 93 7.10 5.60 11.85
CA VAL A 93 7.62 4.61 10.90
C VAL A 93 9.11 4.44 11.16
N SER A 94 9.52 3.30 11.70
CA SER A 94 10.90 3.10 12.17
C SER A 94 11.46 1.75 11.78
N GLY A 95 12.77 1.69 11.62
CA GLY A 95 13.54 0.50 11.28
C GLY A 95 14.39 0.69 10.04
N GLY A 96 14.61 -0.40 9.31
CA GLY A 96 15.33 -0.43 8.04
C GLY A 96 14.45 -0.93 6.91
N VAL A 97 15.04 -1.02 5.74
CA VAL A 97 14.50 -1.75 4.57
C VAL A 97 15.52 -2.81 4.15
N PRO A 98 15.08 -3.87 3.48
CA PRO A 98 15.99 -4.86 2.90
C PRO A 98 17.00 -4.22 1.93
N PRO A 99 18.07 -4.91 1.59
CA PRO A 99 19.02 -4.42 0.58
C PRO A 99 18.29 -4.03 -0.69
N THR A 100 18.41 -2.76 -1.05
CA THR A 100 17.77 -2.15 -2.23
C THR A 100 18.63 -0.96 -2.66
N ARG A 101 18.68 -0.68 -3.95
CA ARG A 101 19.44 0.45 -4.47
C ARG A 101 18.81 1.79 -4.07
N TYR A 102 17.48 1.85 -4.05
CA TYR A 102 16.75 3.06 -3.73
C TYR A 102 15.36 2.71 -3.18
N TRP A 103 14.82 3.54 -2.30
CA TRP A 103 13.46 3.38 -1.82
C TRP A 103 12.77 4.73 -1.62
N THR A 104 11.45 4.70 -1.67
CA THR A 104 10.60 5.86 -1.36
C THR A 104 9.49 5.46 -0.41
N LEU A 105 9.21 6.32 0.57
CA LEU A 105 8.02 6.23 1.42
C LEU A 105 7.13 7.43 1.12
N THR A 106 5.94 7.20 0.61
CA THR A 106 5.01 8.25 0.15
C THR A 106 3.67 8.14 0.89
N LEU A 107 3.10 9.28 1.28
CA LEU A 107 1.76 9.34 1.85
C LEU A 107 0.75 9.58 0.72
N ILE A 108 -0.22 8.68 0.61
CA ILE A 108 -1.22 8.67 -0.46
C ILE A 108 -2.66 8.63 0.09
N SER A 109 -3.57 9.18 -0.66
CA SER A 109 -5.01 9.02 -0.40
C SER A 109 -5.46 7.57 -0.61
N PRO A 110 -6.64 7.16 -0.15
CA PRO A 110 -7.19 5.82 -0.42
C PRO A 110 -7.31 5.49 -1.91
N LYS A 111 -7.37 6.53 -2.77
CA LYS A 111 -7.43 6.40 -4.22
C LYS A 111 -6.05 6.36 -4.91
N GLY A 112 -4.95 6.46 -4.15
CA GLY A 112 -3.59 6.42 -4.69
C GLY A 112 -2.99 7.78 -5.07
N PHE A 113 -3.72 8.90 -4.90
CA PHE A 113 -3.22 10.24 -5.22
C PHE A 113 -2.40 10.82 -4.07
N LEU A 114 -1.47 11.71 -4.39
CA LEU A 114 -0.76 12.52 -3.41
C LEU A 114 -1.75 13.43 -2.66
N ILE A 115 -1.48 13.67 -1.38
CA ILE A 115 -2.29 14.55 -0.54
C ILE A 115 -1.56 15.87 -0.36
N ASP A 116 -2.17 16.97 -0.79
CA ASP A 116 -1.55 18.28 -0.68
C ASP A 116 -1.37 18.67 0.80
N ASN A 117 -0.28 19.38 1.06
CA ASN A 117 0.06 19.86 2.38
C ASN A 117 0.92 21.12 2.29
N LYS A 118 0.88 21.96 3.34
CA LYS A 118 1.57 23.25 3.37
C LYS A 118 3.10 23.15 3.21
N ALA A 119 3.69 22.04 3.64
CA ALA A 119 5.13 21.81 3.52
C ALA A 119 5.55 21.31 2.13
N LYS A 120 4.58 21.00 1.22
CA LYS A 120 4.83 20.42 -0.10
C LYS A 120 5.72 19.17 -0.05
N ARG A 121 5.66 18.45 1.08
CA ARG A 121 6.39 17.20 1.29
C ARG A 121 5.43 16.02 1.22
N PHE A 122 5.60 15.20 0.20
CA PHE A 122 4.69 14.07 -0.09
C PHE A 122 5.26 12.72 0.36
N GLY A 123 6.55 12.68 0.67
CA GLY A 123 7.24 11.46 1.06
C GLY A 123 8.68 11.73 1.48
N PHE A 124 9.39 10.63 1.70
CA PHE A 124 10.85 10.59 1.88
C PHE A 124 11.44 9.60 0.89
N THR A 125 12.67 9.85 0.52
CA THR A 125 13.49 8.95 -0.28
C THR A 125 14.67 8.44 0.55
N SER A 126 15.30 7.35 0.09
CA SER A 126 16.51 6.80 0.73
C SER A 126 17.67 7.80 0.79
N ALA A 127 17.68 8.81 -0.11
CA ALA A 127 18.72 9.84 -0.18
C ALA A 127 18.47 11.02 0.76
N GLU A 128 17.21 11.28 1.15
CA GLU A 128 16.82 12.46 1.95
C GLU A 128 16.65 12.15 3.43
N VAL A 129 16.34 10.90 3.75
CA VAL A 129 16.03 10.51 5.13
C VAL A 129 17.27 10.60 6.00
N VAL A 130 17.15 11.29 7.14
CA VAL A 130 18.17 11.29 8.17
C VAL A 130 18.14 9.95 8.89
N ARG A 131 19.28 9.27 8.96
CA ARG A 131 19.47 7.94 9.55
C ARG A 131 20.20 8.02 10.88
N ALA A 132 19.95 7.03 11.72
CA ALA A 132 20.77 6.76 12.89
C ALA A 132 22.13 6.13 12.49
N ALA A 133 23.05 6.05 13.43
CA ALA A 133 24.39 5.51 13.19
C ALA A 133 24.39 4.01 12.77
N ASP A 134 23.36 3.27 13.13
CA ASP A 134 23.16 1.87 12.74
C ASP A 134 22.46 1.71 11.35
N GLY A 135 22.23 2.82 10.65
CA GLY A 135 21.60 2.85 9.34
C GLY A 135 20.07 2.81 9.36
N THR A 136 19.45 2.65 10.53
CA THR A 136 17.99 2.72 10.66
C THR A 136 17.49 4.16 10.51
N PHE A 137 16.18 4.31 10.29
CA PHE A 137 15.55 5.62 10.21
C PHE A 137 14.27 5.64 11.05
N THR A 138 13.88 6.85 11.41
CA THR A 138 12.59 7.14 12.04
C THR A 138 11.93 8.28 11.28
N ILE A 139 10.71 8.06 10.79
CA ILE A 139 9.88 9.08 10.13
C ILE A 139 8.61 9.23 10.95
N VAL A 140 8.34 10.47 11.38
CA VAL A 140 7.10 10.79 12.12
C VAL A 140 6.04 11.25 11.11
N VAL A 141 4.95 10.52 11.02
CA VAL A 141 3.78 10.87 10.20
C VAL A 141 2.81 11.59 11.12
N ALA A 142 2.61 12.88 10.92
CA ALA A 142 1.80 13.71 11.80
C ALA A 142 1.18 14.90 11.07
N ARG A 143 0.05 15.41 11.59
CA ARG A 143 -0.60 16.61 11.06
C ARG A 143 0.19 17.89 11.36
N THR A 144 0.77 17.95 12.54
CA THR A 144 1.61 19.08 12.99
C THR A 144 3.09 18.76 12.82
N ALA A 145 3.90 19.78 12.61
CA ALA A 145 5.35 19.63 12.44
C ALA A 145 6.01 18.93 13.63
N ARG A 146 6.95 18.06 13.34
CA ARG A 146 7.76 17.31 14.31
C ARG A 146 9.24 17.47 13.97
N SER A 147 10.11 17.31 14.95
CA SER A 147 11.56 17.30 14.73
C SER A 147 12.00 16.07 13.92
N GLY A 148 13.10 16.19 13.20
CA GLY A 148 13.67 15.13 12.38
C GLY A 148 12.92 14.88 11.07
N ASN A 149 12.80 13.62 10.66
CA ASN A 149 12.07 13.26 9.44
C ASN A 149 10.56 13.31 9.71
N TRP A 150 9.94 14.41 9.35
CA TRP A 150 8.49 14.59 9.50
C TRP A 150 7.78 14.54 8.15
N LEU A 151 6.77 13.65 8.05
CA LEU A 151 5.89 13.50 6.90
C LEU A 151 4.49 14.03 7.24
N PRO A 152 4.07 15.17 6.65
CA PRO A 152 2.79 15.78 6.96
C PRO A 152 1.61 15.00 6.40
N VAL A 153 0.57 14.82 7.22
CA VAL A 153 -0.69 14.19 6.80
C VAL A 153 -1.56 15.16 5.97
N GLY A 154 -1.32 16.47 6.07
CA GLY A 154 -2.13 17.48 5.40
C GLY A 154 -3.59 17.44 5.85
N ASP A 155 -4.52 17.76 4.94
CA ASP A 155 -5.96 17.78 5.20
C ASP A 155 -6.65 16.44 4.89
N ALA A 156 -5.89 15.35 4.93
CA ALA A 156 -6.42 14.01 4.66
C ALA A 156 -7.53 13.64 5.66
N ARG A 157 -8.60 13.04 5.13
CA ARG A 157 -9.64 12.35 5.92
C ARG A 157 -9.30 10.87 6.14
N ALA A 158 -8.51 10.31 5.26
CA ALA A 158 -7.94 8.97 5.32
C ALA A 158 -6.71 8.93 4.43
N TYR A 159 -5.73 8.10 4.79
CA TYR A 159 -4.50 7.93 4.01
C TYR A 159 -3.96 6.52 4.10
N ALA A 160 -2.99 6.22 3.27
CA ALA A 160 -2.17 5.03 3.34
C ALA A 160 -0.71 5.43 3.14
N LEU A 161 0.20 4.59 3.59
CA LEU A 161 1.63 4.73 3.32
C LEU A 161 2.00 3.76 2.20
N MET A 162 2.72 4.25 1.21
CA MET A 162 3.26 3.47 0.10
C MET A 162 4.79 3.43 0.20
N LEU A 163 5.35 2.25 0.37
CA LEU A 163 6.78 1.98 0.34
C LEU A 163 7.12 1.32 -0.99
N ARG A 164 8.04 1.91 -1.75
CA ARG A 164 8.58 1.33 -2.98
C ARG A 164 10.05 1.03 -2.79
N LEU A 165 10.45 -0.18 -3.11
CA LEU A 165 11.82 -0.65 -3.10
C LEU A 165 12.25 -0.88 -4.55
N TYR A 166 13.28 -0.20 -5.01
CA TYR A 166 13.80 -0.30 -6.37
C TYR A 166 15.07 -1.15 -6.39
N ASP A 167 15.15 -2.05 -7.36
CA ASP A 167 16.29 -2.93 -7.55
C ASP A 167 16.62 -3.69 -6.23
N THR A 168 15.61 -4.41 -5.73
CA THR A 168 15.71 -5.21 -4.51
C THR A 168 15.83 -6.69 -4.85
N LEU A 169 16.64 -7.40 -4.05
CA LEU A 169 16.80 -8.86 -4.15
C LEU A 169 15.67 -9.64 -3.44
N LEU A 170 14.67 -8.94 -2.91
CA LEU A 170 13.52 -9.60 -2.29
C LEU A 170 12.71 -10.36 -3.34
N ASP A 171 12.64 -11.67 -3.18
CA ASP A 171 11.74 -12.53 -3.94
C ASP A 171 10.61 -13.02 -3.03
N PHE A 172 9.39 -12.57 -3.30
CA PHE A 172 8.20 -13.05 -2.59
C PHE A 172 7.65 -14.37 -3.12
N GLY A 173 8.16 -14.86 -4.24
CA GLY A 173 7.74 -16.14 -4.81
C GLY A 173 8.31 -17.33 -4.06
N THR A 174 9.50 -17.17 -3.49
CA THR A 174 10.25 -18.24 -2.84
C THR A 174 10.54 -17.98 -1.36
N THR A 175 10.52 -16.73 -0.91
CA THR A 175 10.89 -16.36 0.47
C THR A 175 9.74 -15.65 1.17
N LYS A 176 9.27 -16.21 2.28
CA LYS A 176 8.37 -15.48 3.20
C LYS A 176 9.18 -14.31 3.78
N VAL A 177 8.87 -13.10 3.36
CA VAL A 177 9.44 -11.90 3.96
C VAL A 177 8.99 -11.83 5.40
N GLY A 178 9.93 -11.84 6.32
CA GLY A 178 9.64 -11.74 7.76
C GLY A 178 8.88 -10.45 8.06
N ALA A 179 8.03 -10.48 9.09
CA ALA A 179 7.29 -9.30 9.53
C ALA A 179 8.21 -8.11 9.90
N ASP A 180 9.45 -8.40 10.28
CA ASP A 180 10.46 -7.41 10.69
C ASP A 180 11.37 -6.95 9.54
N ALA A 181 11.19 -7.46 8.32
CA ALA A 181 12.00 -7.07 7.17
C ALA A 181 11.69 -5.67 6.65
N LEU A 182 10.52 -5.13 6.96
CA LEU A 182 10.05 -3.80 6.57
C LEU A 182 9.82 -2.92 7.81
N PRO A 183 9.84 -1.59 7.66
CA PRO A 183 9.71 -0.67 8.80
C PRO A 183 8.44 -0.91 9.60
N LYS A 184 8.52 -0.83 10.91
CA LYS A 184 7.36 -0.89 11.82
C LYS A 184 6.61 0.43 11.77
N ILE A 185 5.29 0.36 11.91
CA ILE A 185 4.41 1.53 12.03
C ILE A 185 3.78 1.47 13.41
N THR A 186 4.25 2.33 14.30
CA THR A 186 3.78 2.38 15.68
C THR A 186 2.91 3.61 15.88
N ARG A 187 1.75 3.45 16.51
CA ARG A 187 0.87 4.56 16.85
C ARG A 187 1.47 5.37 18.00
N GLY A 188 1.51 6.70 17.83
CA GLY A 188 1.81 7.67 18.87
C GLY A 188 0.55 8.24 19.52
N GLY A 189 0.60 9.51 19.88
CA GLY A 189 -0.56 10.23 20.42
C GLY A 189 -1.64 10.47 19.37
N CYS A 190 -2.90 10.53 19.80
CA CYS A 190 -4.04 10.96 19.01
C CYS A 190 -4.63 12.26 19.58
N ALA A 191 -5.07 13.17 18.70
CA ALA A 191 -5.73 14.42 19.09
C ALA A 191 -7.23 14.20 19.30
#